data_c3dceb5dcc90126748a4c113439d3e9c
#
_entry.id   c3dceb5dcc90126748a4c113439d3e9c
#
_cell.length_a   1.000
_cell.length_b   1.000
_cell.length_c   1.000
_cell.angle_alpha   90.00
_cell.angle_beta   90.00
_cell.angle_gamma   90.00
#
_symmetry.space_group_name_H-M   'P 1'
#
loop_
_entity.id
_entity.type
_entity.pdbx_description
1 polymer ?
#
loop_
_entity_poly.entity_id
_entity_poly.type
_entity_poly.pdbx_seq_one_letter_code
_entity_poly.pdbx_strand_id
1 'polypeptide(L)'
;MKLDRKALIKRCDRLRQTIARYSGAKKKGGVWYNTCVTCGKTVRCDKANGGHFIPRACMPYRWDRLNVNCQCVACNLYKNGAYIEYSKWFIEKHGKMMFDTYVERYQDWRAGKTSAIKMAELKVIYDELLAEGRELEKKLKLELFPKSWVSFGPDFIEQPI
;
A
#
# COMPACT_ATOMS: atom_id res chain seq x y z
N MET A 1 17.29 -2.86 -18.17
CA MET A 1 16.82 -4.18 -17.63
C MET A 1 15.32 -4.25 -17.78
N LYS A 2 14.79 -5.13 -18.66
CA LYS A 2 13.33 -5.32 -18.82
C LYS A 2 12.80 -6.00 -17.56
N LEU A 3 12.07 -5.28 -16.72
CA LEU A 3 11.34 -5.87 -15.58
C LEU A 3 10.11 -6.61 -16.13
N ASP A 4 9.98 -7.88 -15.78
CA ASP A 4 8.76 -8.61 -16.04
C ASP A 4 7.61 -8.15 -15.11
N ARG A 5 6.37 -8.47 -15.50
CA ARG A 5 5.16 -8.09 -14.74
C ARG A 5 5.21 -8.55 -13.29
N LYS A 6 5.68 -9.78 -13.05
CA LYS A 6 5.73 -10.39 -11.70
C LYS A 6 6.73 -9.66 -10.79
N ALA A 7 7.89 -9.32 -11.34
CA ALA A 7 8.90 -8.53 -10.61
C ALA A 7 8.40 -7.11 -10.30
N LEU A 8 7.69 -6.48 -11.24
CA LEU A 8 7.13 -5.14 -11.04
C LEU A 8 6.04 -5.13 -9.96
N ILE A 9 5.12 -6.11 -9.98
CA ILE A 9 4.13 -6.31 -8.91
C ILE A 9 4.79 -6.45 -7.54
N LYS A 10 5.86 -7.26 -7.43
CA LYS A 10 6.60 -7.43 -6.17
C LYS A 10 7.23 -6.11 -5.68
N ARG A 11 7.74 -5.27 -6.60
CA ARG A 11 8.27 -3.95 -6.24
C ARG A 11 7.17 -3.01 -5.74
N CYS A 12 6.03 -2.95 -6.43
CA CYS A 12 4.87 -2.17 -5.99
C CYS A 12 4.39 -2.62 -4.60
N ASP A 13 4.30 -3.94 -4.36
CA ASP A 13 3.94 -4.48 -3.05
C ASP A 13 4.91 -4.03 -1.95
N ARG A 14 6.21 -4.13 -2.20
CA ARG A 14 7.23 -3.71 -1.23
C ARG A 14 7.17 -2.20 -0.96
N LEU A 15 7.01 -1.39 -2.01
CA LEU A 15 6.84 0.06 -1.87
C LEU A 15 5.62 0.37 -0.99
N ARG A 16 4.43 -0.06 -1.40
CA ARG A 16 3.19 0.26 -0.68
C ARG A 16 3.20 -0.22 0.77
N GLN A 17 3.64 -1.45 1.02
CA GLN A 17 3.71 -1.99 2.39
C GLN A 17 4.70 -1.22 3.26
N THR A 18 5.86 -0.85 2.73
CA THR A 18 6.85 -0.08 3.49
C THR A 18 6.35 1.35 3.73
N ILE A 19 5.79 2.01 2.72
CA ILE A 19 5.18 3.33 2.88
C ILE A 19 4.10 3.29 3.97
N ALA A 20 3.18 2.33 3.94
CA ALA A 20 2.13 2.20 4.95
C ALA A 20 2.66 2.05 6.38
N ARG A 21 3.76 1.30 6.57
CA ARG A 21 4.39 1.12 7.89
C ARG A 21 5.05 2.38 8.42
N TYR A 22 5.65 3.18 7.54
CA TYR A 22 6.43 4.35 7.94
C TYR A 22 5.69 5.69 7.80
N SER A 23 4.57 5.75 7.08
CA SER A 23 3.72 6.93 6.98
C SER A 23 3.14 7.29 8.35
N GLY A 24 3.41 8.52 8.82
CA GLY A 24 2.99 8.98 10.14
C GLY A 24 3.83 8.43 11.31
N ALA A 25 4.90 7.70 11.03
CA ALA A 25 5.78 7.15 12.05
C ALA A 25 6.47 8.23 12.88
N LYS A 26 6.72 7.91 14.16
CA LYS A 26 7.43 8.76 15.12
C LYS A 26 8.69 8.06 15.59
N LYS A 27 9.78 8.83 15.74
CA LYS A 27 11.07 8.31 16.23
C LYS A 27 11.14 8.41 17.75
N LYS A 28 11.52 7.31 18.42
CA LYS A 28 11.75 7.28 19.86
C LYS A 28 12.98 6.41 20.13
N GLY A 29 13.99 6.95 20.83
CA GLY A 29 15.21 6.21 21.14
C GLY A 29 15.92 5.62 19.91
N GLY A 30 15.97 6.36 18.79
CA GLY A 30 16.59 5.90 17.55
C GLY A 30 15.74 4.95 16.69
N VAL A 31 14.61 4.44 17.21
CA VAL A 31 13.72 3.48 16.56
C VAL A 31 12.44 4.16 16.07
N TRP A 32 11.93 3.75 14.90
CA TRP A 32 10.68 4.25 14.33
C TRP A 32 9.50 3.40 14.75
N TYR A 33 8.42 4.06 15.20
CA TYR A 33 7.17 3.47 15.65
C TYR A 33 5.99 4.07 14.92
N ASN A 34 4.98 3.27 14.70
CA ASN A 34 3.68 3.69 14.17
C ASN A 34 2.54 3.06 15.00
N THR A 35 1.31 3.48 14.73
CA THR A 35 0.13 2.96 15.41
C THR A 35 -0.58 1.94 14.50
N CYS A 36 -0.91 0.78 15.04
CA CYS A 36 -1.76 -0.19 14.37
C CYS A 36 -3.17 0.39 14.21
N VAL A 37 -3.65 0.54 12.98
CA VAL A 37 -4.96 1.16 12.69
C VAL A 37 -6.14 0.38 13.27
N THR A 38 -6.00 -0.92 13.51
CA THR A 38 -7.09 -1.77 13.99
C THR A 38 -7.18 -1.88 15.51
N CYS A 39 -6.06 -1.93 16.22
CA CYS A 39 -6.09 -2.09 17.69
C CYS A 39 -5.48 -0.93 18.48
N GLY A 40 -5.00 0.12 17.81
CA GLY A 40 -4.40 1.31 18.44
C GLY A 40 -3.03 1.09 19.08
N LYS A 41 -2.48 -0.14 19.09
CA LYS A 41 -1.18 -0.42 19.71
C LYS A 41 -0.05 0.23 18.93
N THR A 42 0.92 0.80 19.65
CA THR A 42 2.19 1.27 19.08
C THR A 42 3.05 0.07 18.68
N VAL A 43 3.56 0.07 17.45
CA VAL A 43 4.38 -1.01 16.90
C VAL A 43 5.63 -0.44 16.23
N ARG A 44 6.72 -1.18 16.28
CA ARG A 44 7.93 -0.83 15.51
C ARG A 44 7.64 -0.96 14.02
N CYS A 45 8.02 0.03 13.22
CA CYS A 45 7.77 0.03 11.78
C CYS A 45 8.42 -1.14 11.04
N ASP A 46 9.61 -1.58 11.47
CA ASP A 46 10.31 -2.73 10.90
C ASP A 46 9.67 -4.09 11.25
N LYS A 47 8.81 -4.14 12.25
CA LYS A 47 8.06 -5.32 12.70
C LYS A 47 6.57 -5.26 12.38
N ALA A 48 6.10 -4.14 11.84
CA ALA A 48 4.71 -3.97 11.42
C ALA A 48 4.46 -4.53 10.00
N ASN A 49 3.21 -4.68 9.64
CA ASN A 49 2.74 -5.04 8.30
C ASN A 49 1.99 -3.87 7.66
N GLY A 50 2.03 -3.79 6.31
CA GLY A 50 1.06 -3.02 5.54
C GLY A 50 -0.19 -3.90 5.35
N GLY A 51 -1.18 -3.72 6.20
CA GLY A 51 -2.43 -4.48 6.14
C GLY A 51 -3.41 -3.90 5.13
N HIS A 52 -4.09 -4.76 4.40
CA HIS A 52 -5.08 -4.38 3.39
C HIS A 52 -6.49 -4.40 3.98
N PHE A 53 -7.25 -3.31 3.78
CA PHE A 53 -8.69 -3.27 4.09
C PHE A 53 -9.48 -4.11 3.07
N ILE A 54 -9.35 -3.82 1.79
CA ILE A 54 -9.81 -4.68 0.69
C ILE A 54 -8.71 -5.68 0.36
N PRO A 55 -9.01 -6.99 0.21
CA PRO A 55 -8.01 -8.03 0.05
C PRO A 55 -7.00 -7.74 -1.07
N ARG A 56 -5.74 -8.11 -0.83
CA ARG A 56 -4.62 -7.95 -1.77
C ARG A 56 -4.87 -8.55 -3.16
N ALA A 57 -5.75 -9.56 -3.26
CA ALA A 57 -6.14 -10.16 -4.53
C ALA A 57 -6.90 -9.18 -5.42
N CYS A 58 -7.60 -8.21 -4.84
CA CYS A 58 -8.31 -7.16 -5.56
C CYS A 58 -7.32 -6.17 -6.17
N MET A 59 -6.91 -6.43 -7.41
CA MET A 59 -5.87 -5.67 -8.10
C MET A 59 -6.13 -4.16 -8.15
N PRO A 60 -7.36 -3.65 -8.41
CA PRO A 60 -7.64 -2.22 -8.42
C PRO A 60 -7.29 -1.49 -7.12
N TYR A 61 -7.32 -2.19 -5.98
CA TYR A 61 -7.02 -1.61 -4.67
C TYR A 61 -5.71 -2.08 -4.04
N ARG A 62 -5.00 -2.97 -4.72
CA ARG A 62 -3.81 -3.63 -4.16
C ARG A 62 -2.77 -2.65 -3.62
N TRP A 63 -2.59 -1.52 -4.28
CA TRP A 63 -1.60 -0.52 -3.93
C TRP A 63 -2.19 0.84 -3.57
N ASP A 64 -3.50 0.91 -3.42
CA ASP A 64 -4.17 2.14 -3.06
C ASP A 64 -3.74 2.60 -1.65
N ARG A 65 -3.52 3.91 -1.50
CA ARG A 65 -3.00 4.51 -0.26
C ARG A 65 -3.99 4.45 0.90
N LEU A 66 -5.28 4.48 0.64
CA LEU A 66 -6.30 4.38 1.67
C LEU A 66 -6.53 2.91 2.06
N ASN A 67 -6.29 1.99 1.13
CA ASN A 67 -6.49 0.57 1.34
C ASN A 67 -5.42 -0.09 2.19
N VAL A 68 -4.17 0.39 2.15
CA VAL A 68 -3.03 -0.26 2.81
C VAL A 68 -2.49 0.60 3.93
N ASN A 69 -2.66 0.14 5.17
CA ASN A 69 -2.32 0.90 6.37
C ASN A 69 -1.49 0.06 7.36
N CYS A 70 -0.86 0.73 8.33
CA CYS A 70 -0.02 0.07 9.33
C CYS A 70 -0.86 -0.83 10.25
N GLN A 71 -0.56 -2.13 10.25
CA GLN A 71 -1.12 -3.09 11.20
C GLN A 71 -0.01 -3.82 11.97
N CYS A 72 -0.29 -4.19 13.22
CA CYS A 72 0.55 -5.14 13.93
C CYS A 72 0.37 -6.56 13.37
N VAL A 73 1.36 -7.41 13.57
CA VAL A 73 1.35 -8.82 13.14
C VAL A 73 0.11 -9.56 13.64
N ALA A 74 -0.28 -9.32 14.91
CA ALA A 74 -1.45 -9.96 15.51
C ALA A 74 -2.74 -9.63 14.77
N CYS A 75 -2.98 -8.35 14.44
CA CYS A 75 -4.18 -7.95 13.70
C CYS A 75 -4.15 -8.42 12.25
N ASN A 76 -3.01 -8.24 11.57
CA ASN A 76 -2.92 -8.55 10.14
C ASN A 76 -2.91 -10.06 9.84
N LEU A 77 -2.16 -10.86 10.61
CA LEU A 77 -2.00 -12.29 10.33
C LEU A 77 -2.90 -13.17 11.19
N TYR A 78 -2.81 -13.04 12.52
CA TYR A 78 -3.52 -13.97 13.40
C TYR A 78 -5.02 -13.70 13.52
N LYS A 79 -5.45 -12.45 13.28
CA LYS A 79 -6.87 -12.07 13.23
C LYS A 79 -7.39 -11.84 11.81
N ASN A 80 -6.70 -12.40 10.79
CA ASN A 80 -7.10 -12.29 9.37
C ASN A 80 -7.42 -10.85 8.94
N GLY A 81 -6.56 -9.87 9.33
CA GLY A 81 -6.75 -8.46 9.02
C GLY A 81 -7.64 -7.70 10.01
N ALA A 82 -8.28 -8.38 10.99
CA ALA A 82 -9.19 -7.78 11.97
C ALA A 82 -10.23 -6.88 11.29
N TYR A 83 -10.96 -7.44 10.32
CA TYR A 83 -11.80 -6.69 9.37
C TYR A 83 -12.86 -5.81 10.03
N ILE A 84 -13.46 -6.27 11.15
CA ILE A 84 -14.50 -5.50 11.86
C ILE A 84 -13.92 -4.21 12.44
N GLU A 85 -12.80 -4.32 13.13
CA GLU A 85 -12.09 -3.17 13.72
C GLU A 85 -11.51 -2.27 12.63
N TYR A 86 -11.03 -2.87 11.54
CA TYR A 86 -10.51 -2.11 10.40
C TYR A 86 -11.63 -1.31 9.71
N SER A 87 -12.82 -1.91 9.54
CA SER A 87 -14.00 -1.22 8.98
C SER A 87 -14.41 -0.02 9.82
N LYS A 88 -14.46 -0.18 11.16
CA LYS A 88 -14.75 0.93 12.07
C LYS A 88 -13.74 2.07 11.91
N TRP A 89 -12.45 1.74 11.98
CA TRP A 89 -11.39 2.73 11.79
C TRP A 89 -11.48 3.40 10.41
N PHE A 90 -11.74 2.64 9.35
CA PHE A 90 -11.83 3.17 7.99
C PHE A 90 -12.99 4.18 7.86
N ILE A 91 -14.15 3.86 8.43
CA ILE A 91 -15.32 4.75 8.45
C ILE A 91 -15.03 6.01 9.28
N GLU A 92 -14.45 5.87 10.46
CA GLU A 92 -14.07 7.01 11.31
C GLU A 92 -13.06 7.94 10.63
N LYS A 93 -12.10 7.36 9.89
CA LYS A 93 -11.02 8.10 9.25
C LYS A 93 -11.40 8.75 7.94
N HIS A 94 -12.21 8.05 7.11
CA HIS A 94 -12.48 8.41 5.71
C HIS A 94 -13.96 8.66 5.42
N GLY A 95 -14.84 8.38 6.37
CA GLY A 95 -16.27 8.53 6.24
C GLY A 95 -16.98 7.32 5.61
N LYS A 96 -18.28 7.24 5.90
CA LYS A 96 -19.15 6.13 5.43
C LYS A 96 -19.25 6.05 3.90
N MET A 97 -19.32 7.19 3.23
CA MET A 97 -19.41 7.24 1.76
C MET A 97 -18.18 6.61 1.09
N MET A 98 -16.98 6.90 1.60
CA MET A 98 -15.74 6.29 1.09
C MET A 98 -15.72 4.79 1.36
N PHE A 99 -16.15 4.36 2.53
CA PHE A 99 -16.28 2.94 2.87
C PHE A 99 -17.20 2.22 1.88
N ASP A 100 -18.39 2.75 1.63
CA ASP A 100 -19.38 2.16 0.72
C ASP A 100 -18.83 2.07 -0.71
N THR A 101 -18.13 3.11 -1.19
CA THR A 101 -17.44 3.10 -2.49
C THR A 101 -16.42 1.97 -2.60
N TYR A 102 -15.64 1.72 -1.53
CA TYR A 102 -14.66 0.63 -1.53
C TYR A 102 -15.31 -0.75 -1.53
N VAL A 103 -16.39 -0.91 -0.76
CA VAL A 103 -17.14 -2.17 -0.70
C VAL A 103 -17.82 -2.46 -2.04
N GLU A 104 -18.47 -1.48 -2.66
CA GLU A 104 -19.12 -1.61 -3.97
C GLU A 104 -18.12 -2.05 -5.06
N ARG A 105 -17.00 -1.33 -5.19
CA ARG A 105 -15.96 -1.68 -6.15
C ARG A 105 -15.31 -3.03 -5.89
N TYR A 106 -15.21 -3.44 -4.62
CA TYR A 106 -14.76 -4.79 -4.29
C TYR A 106 -15.76 -5.85 -4.74
N GLN A 107 -17.06 -5.59 -4.59
CA GLN A 107 -18.13 -6.46 -5.10
C GLN A 107 -18.10 -6.55 -6.63
N ASP A 108 -17.88 -5.44 -7.33
CA ASP A 108 -17.72 -5.41 -8.79
C ASP A 108 -16.50 -6.21 -9.25
N TRP A 109 -15.40 -6.11 -8.54
CA TRP A 109 -14.23 -6.94 -8.82
C TRP A 109 -14.54 -8.43 -8.62
N ARG A 110 -15.21 -8.81 -7.53
CA ARG A 110 -15.63 -10.20 -7.29
C ARG A 110 -16.59 -10.73 -8.36
N ALA A 111 -17.41 -9.86 -8.90
CA ALA A 111 -18.35 -10.19 -9.98
C ALA A 111 -17.69 -10.21 -11.38
N GLY A 112 -16.38 -10.02 -11.47
CA GLY A 112 -15.64 -10.01 -12.73
C GLY A 112 -15.90 -8.78 -13.63
N LYS A 113 -16.46 -7.71 -13.07
CA LYS A 113 -16.81 -6.49 -13.82
C LYS A 113 -15.62 -5.52 -14.01
N THR A 114 -14.48 -5.81 -13.40
CA THR A 114 -13.29 -4.94 -13.50
C THR A 114 -12.28 -5.50 -14.50
N SER A 115 -11.68 -4.64 -15.30
CA SER A 115 -10.62 -5.01 -16.23
C SER A 115 -9.29 -5.32 -15.51
N ALA A 116 -8.46 -6.17 -16.12
CA ALA A 116 -7.12 -6.42 -15.64
C ALA A 116 -6.23 -5.18 -15.83
N ILE A 117 -5.40 -4.87 -14.83
CA ILE A 117 -4.40 -3.80 -14.94
C ILE A 117 -3.41 -4.14 -16.05
N LYS A 118 -3.25 -3.26 -17.04
CA LYS A 118 -2.28 -3.42 -18.13
C LYS A 118 -0.85 -3.13 -17.64
N MET A 119 0.15 -3.52 -18.43
CA MET A 119 1.56 -3.28 -18.07
C MET A 119 1.91 -1.80 -18.00
N ALA A 120 1.33 -0.99 -18.88
CA ALA A 120 1.52 0.47 -18.87
C ALA A 120 1.00 1.09 -17.56
N GLU A 121 -0.23 0.74 -17.17
CA GLU A 121 -0.84 1.20 -15.90
C GLU A 121 0.00 0.75 -14.69
N LEU A 122 0.52 -0.48 -14.71
CA LEU A 122 1.36 -0.98 -13.63
C LEU A 122 2.68 -0.21 -13.51
N LYS A 123 3.25 0.26 -14.62
CA LYS A 123 4.44 1.13 -14.60
C LYS A 123 4.13 2.49 -13.99
N VAL A 124 2.98 3.10 -14.34
CA VAL A 124 2.53 4.36 -13.73
C VAL A 124 2.37 4.19 -12.21
N ILE A 125 1.67 3.15 -11.78
CA ILE A 125 1.50 2.83 -10.34
C ILE A 125 2.87 2.68 -9.65
N TYR A 126 3.82 2.00 -10.28
CA TYR A 126 5.16 1.84 -9.73
C TYR A 126 5.88 3.19 -9.57
N ASP A 127 5.83 4.05 -10.59
CA ASP A 127 6.50 5.35 -10.58
C ASP A 127 5.92 6.28 -9.50
N GLU A 128 4.59 6.30 -9.35
CA GLU A 128 3.91 7.04 -8.28
C GLU A 128 4.31 6.52 -6.88
N LEU A 129 4.33 5.20 -6.69
CA LEU A 129 4.75 4.59 -5.45
C LEU A 129 6.22 4.84 -5.12
N LEU A 130 7.08 4.82 -6.14
CA LEU A 130 8.50 5.11 -5.97
C LEU A 130 8.72 6.57 -5.58
N ALA A 131 8.01 7.50 -6.21
CA ALA A 131 8.06 8.92 -5.87
C ALA A 131 7.60 9.16 -4.42
N GLU A 132 6.44 8.60 -4.01
CA GLU A 132 5.95 8.66 -2.63
C GLU A 132 6.96 8.08 -1.64
N GLY A 133 7.57 6.94 -1.98
CA GLY A 133 8.60 6.29 -1.18
C GLY A 133 9.85 7.16 -1.00
N ARG A 134 10.33 7.81 -2.08
CA ARG A 134 11.49 8.70 -2.03
C ARG A 134 11.23 9.95 -1.20
N GLU A 135 10.03 10.53 -1.26
CA GLU A 135 9.65 11.65 -0.40
C GLU A 135 9.60 11.23 1.09
N LEU A 136 9.11 10.02 1.37
CA LEU A 136 9.12 9.47 2.71
C LEU A 136 10.55 9.26 3.24
N GLU A 137 11.47 8.74 2.42
CA GLU A 137 12.89 8.60 2.77
C GLU A 137 13.52 9.94 3.14
N LYS A 138 13.30 10.98 2.33
CA LYS A 138 13.77 12.35 2.61
C LYS A 138 13.24 12.86 3.95
N LYS A 139 11.92 12.74 4.16
CA LYS A 139 11.26 13.19 5.40
C LYS A 139 11.80 12.50 6.64
N LEU A 140 12.05 11.20 6.56
CA LEU A 140 12.50 10.40 7.71
C LEU A 140 14.04 10.35 7.83
N LYS A 141 14.77 10.79 6.81
CA LYS A 141 16.22 10.63 6.67
C LYS A 141 16.64 9.15 6.79
N LEU A 142 15.95 8.28 6.06
CA LEU A 142 16.16 6.82 6.01
C LEU A 142 16.37 6.36 4.57
N GLU A 143 17.07 5.25 4.42
CA GLU A 143 17.11 4.47 3.17
C GLU A 143 16.19 3.26 3.32
N LEU A 144 15.02 3.31 2.70
CA LEU A 144 13.98 2.27 2.78
C LEU A 144 13.96 1.37 1.53
N PHE A 145 14.42 1.92 0.41
CA PHE A 145 14.36 1.27 -0.90
C PHE A 145 15.72 1.28 -1.60
N PRO A 146 16.02 0.29 -2.45
CA PRO A 146 17.26 0.25 -3.22
C PRO A 146 17.43 1.48 -4.10
N LYS A 147 18.63 2.08 -4.10
CA LYS A 147 18.97 3.23 -4.97
C LYS A 147 18.86 2.89 -6.46
N SER A 148 19.05 1.60 -6.82
CA SER A 148 18.87 1.08 -8.18
C SER A 148 17.44 1.03 -8.68
N TRP A 149 16.46 1.31 -7.82
CA TRP A 149 15.07 1.45 -8.24
C TRP A 149 14.85 2.84 -8.81
N VAL A 150 14.62 2.90 -10.11
CA VAL A 150 14.42 4.14 -10.88
C VAL A 150 13.05 4.12 -11.54
N SER A 151 12.50 5.33 -11.76
CA SER A 151 11.26 5.53 -12.51
C SER A 151 11.41 5.07 -13.96
N PHE A 152 10.30 4.64 -14.56
CA PHE A 152 10.23 4.39 -16.00
C PHE A 152 10.17 5.70 -16.80
N GLY A 153 9.69 6.81 -16.19
CA GLY A 153 9.52 8.11 -16.82
C GLY A 153 8.29 8.19 -17.73
N PRO A 154 7.93 9.40 -18.18
CA PRO A 154 6.74 9.65 -19.00
C PRO A 154 6.81 9.01 -20.40
N ASP A 155 8.00 8.84 -20.96
CA ASP A 155 8.21 8.34 -22.33
C ASP A 155 7.83 6.85 -22.51
N PHE A 156 7.58 6.13 -21.42
CA PHE A 156 7.16 4.73 -21.48
C PHE A 156 5.65 4.53 -21.70
N ILE A 157 4.86 5.61 -21.66
CA ILE A 157 3.39 5.55 -21.79
C ILE A 157 2.97 5.55 -23.26
N GLU A 158 3.81 6.05 -24.18
CA GLU A 158 3.44 6.35 -25.56
C GLU A 158 3.96 5.35 -26.63
N GLN A 159 4.54 4.22 -26.27
CA GLN A 159 4.88 3.22 -27.28
C GLN A 159 3.73 2.22 -27.46
N PRO A 160 2.91 2.32 -28.53
CA PRO A 160 1.99 1.26 -28.90
C PRO A 160 2.83 0.03 -29.31
N ILE A 161 2.38 -1.15 -28.85
CA ILE A 161 2.89 -2.47 -29.27
C ILE A 161 2.39 -2.75 -30.66
#